data_53c2e9d0b3d524070e84cb79c88d15cd
#
_entry.id   53c2e9d0b3d524070e84cb79c88d15cd
#
_cell.length_a   1.000
_cell.length_b   1.000
_cell.length_c   1.000
_cell.angle_alpha   90.00
_cell.angle_beta   90.00
_cell.angle_gamma   90.00
#
_symmetry.space_group_name_H-M   'P 1'
#
loop_
_entity.id
_entity.type
_entity.pdbx_description
1 polymer ?
#
loop_
_entity_poly.entity_id
_entity_poly.type
_entity_poly.pdbx_seq_one_letter_code
_entity_poly.pdbx_strand_id
1 'polypeptide(L)'
;MMNLFKSKKDLFEFKHGDKTWYLTSAAKAVEHNGNTYLPLVSGRGDITDEDIDKCDTEITFPYPMQILNAEGDDLQALFINKIYFKSVTVTILELYKGETLVIHIGRVIQPKFDDDANTMTLVSSTAETQQNKNILTRKFQKTCSNKIYDRICGLNIEDWSVEVTVTAISSLMVTFTVNPTPVLDENGDPVLDGEGNPVTEIKSYPNNYFK
;
A
#
# COMPACT_ATOMS: atom_id res chain seq x y z
N MET A 1 -45.64 25.63 -16.29
CA MET A 1 -44.97 24.51 -16.96
C MET A 1 -44.21 23.74 -15.88
N MET A 2 -44.72 22.58 -15.47
CA MET A 2 -44.11 21.76 -14.43
C MET A 2 -42.85 21.10 -14.97
N ASN A 3 -41.71 21.46 -14.40
CA ASN A 3 -40.45 20.70 -14.61
C ASN A 3 -40.54 19.35 -13.91
N LEU A 4 -41.09 18.33 -14.60
CA LEU A 4 -41.42 17.02 -14.01
C LEU A 4 -40.23 16.10 -13.78
N PHE A 5 -39.03 16.43 -14.23
CA PHE A 5 -37.83 15.57 -14.05
C PHE A 5 -36.60 16.41 -13.66
N LYS A 6 -36.47 16.70 -12.38
CA LYS A 6 -35.14 17.03 -11.84
C LYS A 6 -34.37 15.72 -11.75
N SER A 7 -33.53 15.43 -12.76
CA SER A 7 -32.67 14.26 -12.76
C SER A 7 -31.62 14.42 -11.67
N LYS A 8 -31.31 13.32 -10.99
CA LYS A 8 -30.14 13.21 -10.12
C LYS A 8 -28.86 13.49 -10.94
N LYS A 9 -27.89 14.13 -10.35
CA LYS A 9 -26.60 14.43 -10.96
C LYS A 9 -25.50 13.95 -10.05
N ASP A 10 -24.52 13.26 -10.61
CA ASP A 10 -23.32 12.88 -9.88
C ASP A 10 -22.26 13.97 -10.00
N LEU A 11 -21.70 14.35 -8.85
CA LEU A 11 -20.59 15.28 -8.73
C LEU A 11 -19.39 14.52 -8.19
N PHE A 12 -18.21 14.75 -8.74
CA PHE A 12 -16.99 14.04 -8.42
C PHE A 12 -15.93 15.05 -7.99
N GLU A 13 -15.37 14.85 -6.82
CA GLU A 13 -14.26 15.63 -6.28
C GLU A 13 -13.02 14.77 -6.19
N PHE A 14 -12.04 14.99 -7.08
CA PHE A 14 -10.74 14.32 -7.03
C PHE A 14 -9.75 15.22 -6.31
N LYS A 15 -9.04 14.67 -5.31
CA LYS A 15 -8.06 15.41 -4.53
C LYS A 15 -6.71 14.70 -4.49
N HIS A 16 -5.66 15.45 -4.80
CA HIS A 16 -4.26 15.02 -4.72
C HIS A 16 -3.40 16.09 -4.05
N GLY A 17 -3.09 15.89 -2.77
CA GLY A 17 -2.44 16.93 -1.96
C GLY A 17 -3.34 18.14 -1.80
N ASP A 18 -2.88 19.30 -2.28
CA ASP A 18 -3.61 20.56 -2.18
C ASP A 18 -4.46 20.86 -3.44
N LYS A 19 -4.34 20.01 -4.47
CA LYS A 19 -5.04 20.17 -5.76
C LYS A 19 -6.36 19.43 -5.76
N THR A 20 -7.41 20.07 -6.31
CA THR A 20 -8.74 19.48 -6.40
C THR A 20 -9.31 19.69 -7.80
N TRP A 21 -9.97 18.66 -8.34
CA TRP A 21 -10.70 18.68 -9.60
C TRP A 21 -12.18 18.44 -9.31
N TYR A 22 -13.04 19.29 -9.87
CA TYR A 22 -14.48 19.23 -9.73
C TYR A 22 -15.11 18.82 -11.05
N LEU A 23 -15.67 17.62 -11.11
CA LEU A 23 -16.16 17.01 -12.33
C LEU A 23 -17.61 16.52 -12.15
N THR A 24 -18.35 16.37 -13.25
CA THR A 24 -19.73 15.85 -13.23
C THR A 24 -20.00 14.97 -14.45
N SER A 25 -20.94 14.04 -14.30
CA SER A 25 -21.53 13.26 -15.39
C SER A 25 -22.69 13.97 -16.08
N ALA A 26 -23.09 15.15 -15.61
CA ALA A 26 -24.14 15.94 -16.24
C ALA A 26 -23.65 16.49 -17.58
N ALA A 27 -24.58 16.66 -18.55
CA ALA A 27 -24.25 17.21 -19.89
C ALA A 27 -23.79 18.67 -19.89
N LYS A 28 -23.96 19.38 -18.78
CA LYS A 28 -23.54 20.79 -18.61
C LYS A 28 -22.86 20.97 -17.29
N ALA A 29 -21.98 21.97 -17.19
CA ALA A 29 -21.36 22.36 -15.95
C ALA A 29 -22.40 22.63 -14.86
N VAL A 30 -22.07 22.24 -13.63
CA VAL A 30 -22.94 22.37 -12.45
C VAL A 30 -22.21 23.24 -11.43
N GLU A 31 -22.84 24.29 -10.98
CA GLU A 31 -22.34 25.09 -9.85
C GLU A 31 -22.95 24.57 -8.55
N HIS A 32 -22.10 24.29 -7.58
CA HIS A 32 -22.51 23.84 -6.27
C HIS A 32 -21.47 24.25 -5.21
N ASN A 33 -21.94 24.80 -4.11
CA ASN A 33 -21.10 25.26 -2.98
C ASN A 33 -19.90 26.15 -3.39
N GLY A 34 -20.08 27.02 -4.40
CA GLY A 34 -19.04 27.92 -4.90
C GLY A 34 -18.03 27.26 -5.85
N ASN A 35 -18.17 25.99 -6.16
CA ASN A 35 -17.31 25.25 -7.10
C ASN A 35 -18.07 24.96 -8.40
N THR A 36 -17.34 25.03 -9.53
CA THR A 36 -17.87 24.68 -10.83
C THR A 36 -17.43 23.28 -11.23
N TYR A 37 -18.37 22.36 -11.35
CA TYR A 37 -18.12 20.97 -11.76
C TYR A 37 -18.20 20.86 -13.28
N LEU A 38 -17.12 20.44 -13.93
CA LEU A 38 -16.99 20.33 -15.37
C LEU A 38 -17.58 19.01 -15.90
N PRO A 39 -18.29 19.01 -17.04
CA PRO A 39 -18.97 17.86 -17.61
C PRO A 39 -18.00 16.92 -18.34
N LEU A 40 -17.08 16.28 -17.63
CA LEU A 40 -16.00 15.46 -18.19
C LEU A 40 -16.08 13.98 -17.85
N VAL A 41 -16.98 13.58 -16.94
CA VAL A 41 -17.19 12.16 -16.58
C VAL A 41 -18.17 11.56 -17.58
N SER A 42 -17.73 10.56 -18.36
CA SER A 42 -18.57 9.87 -19.35
C SER A 42 -19.45 8.80 -18.72
N GLY A 43 -19.08 8.26 -17.58
CA GLY A 43 -19.85 7.25 -16.86
C GLY A 43 -19.26 6.90 -15.51
N ARG A 44 -20.08 6.23 -14.72
CA ARG A 44 -19.66 5.66 -13.44
C ARG A 44 -20.30 4.27 -13.29
N GLY A 45 -19.55 3.33 -12.71
CA GLY A 45 -20.06 2.03 -12.28
C GLY A 45 -21.04 2.14 -11.12
N ASP A 46 -21.79 1.07 -10.90
CA ASP A 46 -22.69 0.96 -9.75
C ASP A 46 -21.89 0.97 -8.44
N ILE A 47 -22.48 1.59 -7.43
CA ILE A 47 -22.01 1.53 -6.06
C ILE A 47 -22.95 0.56 -5.34
N THR A 48 -22.45 -0.62 -4.99
CA THR A 48 -23.23 -1.65 -4.31
C THR A 48 -22.85 -1.69 -2.83
N ASP A 49 -23.88 -1.64 -1.96
CA ASP A 49 -23.72 -1.76 -0.50
C ASP A 49 -23.76 -3.23 -0.01
N GLU A 50 -23.87 -4.19 -0.94
CA GLU A 50 -24.08 -5.60 -0.59
C GLU A 50 -22.85 -6.29 0.00
N ASP A 51 -21.66 -5.75 -0.22
CA ASP A 51 -20.43 -6.40 0.22
C ASP A 51 -19.38 -5.33 0.60
N ILE A 52 -19.15 -5.14 1.88
CA ILE A 52 -18.14 -4.18 2.41
C ILE A 52 -16.76 -4.42 1.79
N ASP A 53 -16.48 -5.66 1.38
CA ASP A 53 -15.22 -6.05 0.77
C ASP A 53 -15.11 -5.70 -0.73
N LYS A 54 -16.18 -5.22 -1.37
CA LYS A 54 -16.24 -4.96 -2.82
C LYS A 54 -16.82 -3.60 -3.20
N CYS A 55 -16.70 -2.61 -2.36
CA CYS A 55 -17.12 -1.23 -2.65
C CYS A 55 -16.17 -0.53 -3.63
N ASP A 56 -15.79 -1.21 -4.70
CA ASP A 56 -15.03 -0.60 -5.79
C ASP A 56 -15.99 0.03 -6.78
N THR A 57 -15.72 1.25 -7.23
CA THR A 57 -16.46 1.89 -8.31
C THR A 57 -15.52 2.32 -9.42
N GLU A 58 -16.00 2.24 -10.64
CA GLU A 58 -15.26 2.65 -11.83
C GLU A 58 -15.78 4.00 -12.32
N ILE A 59 -14.87 4.94 -12.62
CA ILE A 59 -15.21 6.27 -13.13
C ILE A 59 -14.50 6.43 -14.47
N THR A 60 -15.28 6.62 -15.53
CA THR A 60 -14.78 6.64 -16.90
C THR A 60 -14.76 8.06 -17.45
N PHE A 61 -13.66 8.38 -18.14
CA PHE A 61 -13.39 9.66 -18.78
C PHE A 61 -13.03 9.46 -20.25
N PRO A 62 -13.27 10.45 -21.12
CA PRO A 62 -12.71 10.44 -22.46
C PRO A 62 -11.17 10.54 -22.40
N TYR A 63 -10.49 9.83 -23.32
CA TYR A 63 -9.04 9.80 -23.45
C TYR A 63 -8.64 9.79 -24.93
N PRO A 64 -7.58 10.51 -25.35
CA PRO A 64 -6.80 11.48 -24.59
C PRO A 64 -7.52 12.83 -24.52
N MET A 65 -7.76 13.31 -23.31
CA MET A 65 -8.34 14.62 -23.10
C MET A 65 -7.83 15.18 -21.77
N GLN A 66 -7.31 16.41 -21.80
CA GLN A 66 -6.85 17.06 -20.57
C GLN A 66 -8.03 17.35 -19.63
N ILE A 67 -7.88 16.93 -18.36
CA ILE A 67 -8.83 17.22 -17.29
C ILE A 67 -8.18 18.23 -16.36
N LEU A 68 -8.37 19.51 -16.66
CA LEU A 68 -7.71 20.60 -15.95
C LEU A 68 -8.53 21.04 -14.72
N ASN A 69 -7.83 21.35 -13.64
CA ASN A 69 -8.40 22.08 -12.51
C ASN A 69 -8.32 23.60 -12.75
N ALA A 70 -8.76 24.39 -11.76
CA ALA A 70 -8.72 25.85 -11.84
C ALA A 70 -7.28 26.42 -11.95
N GLU A 71 -6.27 25.65 -11.51
CA GLU A 71 -4.86 26.03 -11.52
C GLU A 71 -4.14 25.57 -12.79
N GLY A 72 -4.83 24.84 -13.68
CA GLY A 72 -4.27 24.33 -14.93
C GLY A 72 -3.54 22.98 -14.78
N ASP A 73 -3.69 22.29 -13.65
CA ASP A 73 -3.13 20.96 -13.46
C ASP A 73 -4.01 19.88 -14.10
N ASP A 74 -3.40 18.97 -14.83
CA ASP A 74 -4.10 17.88 -15.50
C ASP A 74 -4.20 16.64 -14.63
N LEU A 75 -5.44 16.17 -14.37
CA LEU A 75 -5.70 14.94 -13.61
C LEU A 75 -5.14 13.71 -14.32
N GLN A 76 -5.27 13.61 -15.64
CA GLN A 76 -4.77 12.46 -16.41
C GLN A 76 -3.24 12.36 -16.34
N ALA A 77 -2.54 13.49 -16.36
CA ALA A 77 -1.08 13.51 -16.24
C ALA A 77 -0.55 12.91 -14.93
N LEU A 78 -1.38 12.85 -13.89
CA LEU A 78 -1.00 12.16 -12.64
C LEU A 78 -0.86 10.65 -12.86
N PHE A 79 -1.57 10.05 -13.80
CA PHE A 79 -1.65 8.61 -14.00
C PHE A 79 -0.74 8.10 -15.12
N ILE A 80 -0.15 9.02 -15.89
CA ILE A 80 0.77 8.70 -17.00
C ILE A 80 2.22 8.86 -16.54
N ASN A 81 2.98 7.75 -16.55
CA ASN A 81 4.44 7.73 -16.28
C ASN A 81 4.88 8.34 -14.94
N LYS A 82 4.05 8.31 -13.90
CA LYS A 82 4.41 8.83 -12.59
C LYS A 82 4.27 7.78 -11.49
N ILE A 83 5.25 7.76 -10.58
CA ILE A 83 5.16 7.03 -9.32
C ILE A 83 4.54 7.96 -8.29
N TYR A 84 3.42 7.57 -7.70
CA TYR A 84 2.72 8.40 -6.71
C TYR A 84 3.35 8.29 -5.34
N PHE A 85 3.66 9.43 -4.74
CA PHE A 85 3.96 9.53 -3.31
C PHE A 85 2.71 9.83 -2.48
N LYS A 86 1.70 10.44 -3.09
CA LYS A 86 0.42 10.75 -2.44
C LYS A 86 -0.72 10.10 -3.24
N SER A 87 -1.68 9.51 -2.53
CA SER A 87 -2.86 8.91 -3.16
C SER A 87 -3.81 9.97 -3.68
N VAL A 88 -4.45 9.69 -4.81
CA VAL A 88 -5.60 10.47 -5.29
C VAL A 88 -6.84 9.93 -4.59
N THR A 89 -7.57 10.80 -3.89
CA THR A 89 -8.85 10.47 -3.27
C THR A 89 -9.98 10.97 -4.17
N VAL A 90 -11.11 10.28 -4.13
CA VAL A 90 -12.33 10.70 -4.80
C VAL A 90 -13.51 10.68 -3.84
N THR A 91 -14.29 11.75 -3.87
CA THR A 91 -15.59 11.84 -3.20
C THR A 91 -16.65 11.96 -4.28
N ILE A 92 -17.66 11.09 -4.25
CA ILE A 92 -18.81 11.13 -5.17
C ILE A 92 -20.02 11.61 -4.38
N LEU A 93 -20.65 12.65 -4.91
CA LEU A 93 -21.85 13.28 -4.33
C LEU A 93 -23.02 13.12 -5.31
N GLU A 94 -24.17 12.73 -4.81
CA GLU A 94 -25.43 12.78 -5.56
C GLU A 94 -26.13 14.10 -5.26
N LEU A 95 -26.34 14.90 -6.28
CA LEU A 95 -27.11 16.16 -6.19
C LEU A 95 -28.55 15.94 -6.64
N TYR A 96 -29.49 16.10 -5.72
CA TYR A 96 -30.91 16.01 -6.01
C TYR A 96 -31.71 17.16 -5.37
N LYS A 97 -32.42 17.91 -6.16
CA LYS A 97 -33.26 19.07 -5.70
C LYS A 97 -32.47 20.15 -4.93
N GLY A 98 -31.17 20.26 -5.11
CA GLY A 98 -30.32 21.22 -4.42
C GLY A 98 -29.65 20.69 -3.16
N GLU A 99 -30.02 19.48 -2.73
CA GLU A 99 -29.38 18.78 -1.63
C GLU A 99 -28.33 17.80 -2.16
N THR A 100 -27.22 17.64 -1.43
CA THR A 100 -26.17 16.69 -1.78
C THR A 100 -26.08 15.57 -0.76
N LEU A 101 -25.94 14.35 -1.25
CA LEU A 101 -25.64 13.16 -0.46
C LEU A 101 -24.28 12.62 -0.89
N VAL A 102 -23.38 12.38 0.06
CA VAL A 102 -22.13 11.66 -0.20
C VAL A 102 -22.45 10.18 -0.37
N ILE A 103 -22.18 9.63 -1.55
CA ILE A 103 -22.49 8.23 -1.88
C ILE A 103 -21.24 7.35 -1.94
N HIS A 104 -20.05 7.95 -2.08
CA HIS A 104 -18.79 7.21 -2.08
C HIS A 104 -17.62 8.11 -1.66
N ILE A 105 -16.74 7.57 -0.81
CA ILE A 105 -15.43 8.17 -0.50
C ILE A 105 -14.40 7.08 -0.64
N GLY A 106 -13.45 7.26 -1.55
CA GLY A 106 -12.45 6.24 -1.81
C GLY A 106 -11.12 6.80 -2.30
N ARG A 107 -10.22 5.88 -2.60
CA ARG A 107 -8.93 6.17 -3.23
C ARG A 107 -8.87 5.54 -4.60
N VAL A 108 -8.31 6.25 -5.54
CA VAL A 108 -7.97 5.68 -6.85
C VAL A 108 -6.86 4.65 -6.65
N ILE A 109 -7.15 3.40 -6.97
CA ILE A 109 -6.22 2.26 -6.81
C ILE A 109 -5.59 1.84 -8.13
N GLN A 110 -6.31 2.03 -9.24
CA GLN A 110 -5.85 1.61 -10.56
C GLN A 110 -6.41 2.52 -11.66
N PRO A 111 -5.57 3.11 -12.51
CA PRO A 111 -5.97 3.63 -13.81
C PRO A 111 -5.98 2.49 -14.84
N LYS A 112 -6.97 2.48 -15.74
CA LYS A 112 -7.06 1.62 -16.91
C LYS A 112 -7.19 2.53 -18.13
N PHE A 113 -6.34 2.34 -19.13
CA PHE A 113 -6.40 3.07 -20.39
C PHE A 113 -6.84 2.11 -21.49
N ASP A 114 -7.80 2.53 -22.27
CA ASP A 114 -8.33 1.79 -23.41
C ASP A 114 -8.22 2.70 -24.65
N ASP A 115 -7.20 2.42 -25.47
CA ASP A 115 -6.91 3.19 -26.68
C ASP A 115 -7.94 2.92 -27.78
N ASP A 116 -8.56 1.73 -27.82
CA ASP A 116 -9.57 1.37 -28.79
C ASP A 116 -10.90 2.09 -28.50
N ALA A 117 -11.28 2.16 -27.24
CA ALA A 117 -12.48 2.85 -26.79
C ALA A 117 -12.26 4.36 -26.58
N ASN A 118 -11.03 4.84 -26.64
CA ASN A 118 -10.63 6.22 -26.29
C ASN A 118 -11.12 6.62 -24.89
N THR A 119 -10.88 5.76 -23.91
CA THR A 119 -11.32 6.00 -22.53
C THR A 119 -10.21 5.76 -21.51
N MET A 120 -10.27 6.52 -20.43
CA MET A 120 -9.54 6.26 -19.19
C MET A 120 -10.54 5.93 -18.09
N THR A 121 -10.37 4.79 -17.43
CA THR A 121 -11.21 4.40 -16.29
C THR A 121 -10.37 4.39 -15.02
N LEU A 122 -10.81 5.12 -14.01
CA LEU A 122 -10.21 5.13 -12.68
C LEU A 122 -11.03 4.22 -11.77
N VAL A 123 -10.38 3.18 -11.24
CA VAL A 123 -10.98 2.30 -10.23
C VAL A 123 -10.74 2.92 -8.86
N SER A 124 -11.80 3.21 -8.15
CA SER A 124 -11.77 3.73 -6.78
C SER A 124 -12.24 2.69 -5.80
N SER A 125 -11.54 2.55 -4.67
CA SER A 125 -11.88 1.65 -3.58
C SER A 125 -12.03 2.41 -2.27
N THR A 126 -12.97 1.99 -1.43
CA THR A 126 -13.15 2.58 -0.10
C THR A 126 -11.97 2.27 0.81
N ALA A 127 -11.76 3.11 1.83
CA ALA A 127 -10.67 2.89 2.80
C ALA A 127 -10.84 1.57 3.57
N GLU A 128 -12.06 1.11 3.78
CA GLU A 128 -12.36 -0.15 4.48
C GLU A 128 -11.95 -1.37 3.66
N THR A 129 -12.16 -1.37 2.35
CA THR A 129 -11.68 -2.42 1.46
C THR A 129 -10.15 -2.56 1.51
N GLN A 130 -9.42 -1.47 1.75
CA GLN A 130 -7.97 -1.51 1.90
C GLN A 130 -7.53 -1.99 3.29
N GLN A 131 -8.32 -1.73 4.33
CA GLN A 131 -8.04 -2.22 5.69
C GLN A 131 -8.21 -3.73 5.77
N ASN A 132 -9.14 -4.32 5.04
CA ASN A 132 -9.35 -5.75 4.96
C ASN A 132 -8.33 -6.48 4.09
N LYS A 133 -7.60 -5.78 3.20
CA LYS A 133 -6.45 -6.33 2.47
C LYS A 133 -5.23 -6.41 3.38
N ASN A 134 -5.21 -7.42 4.27
CA ASN A 134 -4.03 -7.85 5.03
C ASN A 134 -3.14 -6.72 5.57
N ILE A 135 -3.63 -5.99 6.57
CA ILE A 135 -2.78 -5.14 7.43
C ILE A 135 -1.66 -5.99 8.06
N LEU A 136 -1.95 -7.26 8.32
CA LEU A 136 -0.95 -8.25 8.71
C LEU A 136 -0.45 -8.98 7.46
N THR A 137 0.52 -8.41 6.76
CA THR A 137 1.29 -9.14 5.73
C THR A 137 2.06 -10.31 6.33
N ARG A 138 2.08 -10.42 7.66
CA ARG A 138 2.75 -11.48 8.40
C ARG A 138 1.74 -12.26 9.21
N LYS A 139 1.58 -13.53 8.86
CA LYS A 139 0.81 -14.46 9.65
C LYS A 139 1.59 -14.79 10.93
N PHE A 140 0.89 -14.88 12.05
CA PHE A 140 1.47 -15.50 13.26
C PHE A 140 1.83 -16.95 12.91
N GLN A 141 3.11 -17.24 12.86
CA GLN A 141 3.63 -18.57 12.56
C GLN A 141 4.75 -18.91 13.54
N LYS A 142 5.00 -20.21 13.71
CA LYS A 142 6.06 -20.68 14.62
C LYS A 142 7.46 -20.31 14.16
N THR A 143 7.63 -20.00 12.89
CA THR A 143 8.91 -19.62 12.30
C THR A 143 8.89 -18.15 11.89
N CYS A 144 10.01 -17.45 12.08
CA CYS A 144 10.15 -16.07 11.63
C CYS A 144 10.12 -16.01 10.10
N SER A 145 9.30 -15.11 9.55
CA SER A 145 9.20 -14.87 8.10
C SER A 145 10.25 -13.90 7.57
N ASN A 146 11.04 -13.30 8.46
CA ASN A 146 12.07 -12.34 8.10
C ASN A 146 13.39 -13.03 7.76
N LYS A 147 14.18 -12.38 6.95
CA LYS A 147 15.59 -12.74 6.80
C LYS A 147 16.28 -12.48 8.14
N ILE A 148 17.04 -13.48 8.63
CA ILE A 148 17.79 -13.36 9.87
C ILE A 148 18.77 -12.18 9.75
N TYR A 149 18.87 -11.39 10.81
CA TYR A 149 19.74 -10.21 10.91
C TYR A 149 19.42 -9.05 9.96
N ASP A 150 18.22 -9.05 9.34
CA ASP A 150 17.77 -7.86 8.63
C ASP A 150 17.23 -6.78 9.62
N ARG A 151 17.04 -5.57 9.13
CA ARG A 151 16.55 -4.43 9.93
C ARG A 151 15.21 -4.72 10.66
N ILE A 152 14.44 -5.68 10.17
CA ILE A 152 13.09 -5.99 10.67
C ILE A 152 13.15 -7.18 11.65
N CYS A 153 14.18 -8.03 11.53
CA CYS A 153 14.41 -9.15 12.44
C CYS A 153 14.73 -8.67 13.85
N GLY A 154 15.47 -7.57 13.98
CA GLY A 154 15.83 -6.98 15.28
C GLY A 154 16.88 -7.79 16.07
N LEU A 155 17.39 -8.88 15.53
CA LEU A 155 18.48 -9.62 16.13
C LEU A 155 19.82 -9.03 15.69
N ASN A 156 20.73 -8.82 16.65
CA ASN A 156 22.08 -8.43 16.34
C ASN A 156 22.91 -9.68 16.00
N ILE A 157 23.64 -9.66 14.91
CA ILE A 157 24.48 -10.78 14.47
C ILE A 157 25.54 -11.13 15.51
N GLU A 158 26.10 -10.13 16.19
CA GLU A 158 27.16 -10.30 17.18
C GLU A 158 26.72 -11.11 18.39
N ASP A 159 25.44 -10.99 18.78
CA ASP A 159 24.89 -11.69 19.94
C ASP A 159 24.56 -13.17 19.64
N TRP A 160 24.35 -13.51 18.36
CA TRP A 160 23.81 -14.81 17.94
C TRP A 160 24.69 -15.55 16.93
N SER A 161 25.79 -14.93 16.45
CA SER A 161 26.72 -15.61 15.59
C SER A 161 27.71 -16.48 16.37
N VAL A 162 28.08 -17.58 15.77
CA VAL A 162 29.09 -18.48 16.31
C VAL A 162 30.13 -18.68 15.22
N GLU A 163 31.41 -18.53 15.57
CA GLU A 163 32.48 -18.83 14.65
C GLU A 163 32.64 -20.34 14.48
N VAL A 164 32.66 -20.78 13.22
CA VAL A 164 32.75 -22.19 12.87
C VAL A 164 33.83 -22.44 11.83
N THR A 165 34.50 -23.57 11.94
CA THR A 165 35.42 -24.04 10.89
C THR A 165 34.70 -25.04 10.00
N VAL A 166 34.52 -24.73 8.73
CA VAL A 166 33.89 -25.64 7.75
C VAL A 166 34.88 -26.73 7.43
N THR A 167 34.50 -27.99 7.70
CA THR A 167 35.39 -29.16 7.49
C THR A 167 35.07 -29.92 6.22
N ALA A 168 33.79 -29.88 5.73
CA ALA A 168 33.41 -30.51 4.49
C ALA A 168 32.18 -29.83 3.88
N ILE A 169 32.11 -29.79 2.57
CA ILE A 169 30.93 -29.33 1.79
C ILE A 169 30.56 -30.42 0.81
N SER A 170 29.31 -30.87 0.86
CA SER A 170 28.68 -31.70 -0.16
C SER A 170 27.46 -30.95 -0.71
N SER A 171 26.90 -31.38 -1.81
CA SER A 171 25.83 -30.67 -2.53
C SER A 171 24.63 -30.25 -1.67
N LEU A 172 24.38 -30.92 -0.55
CA LEU A 172 23.22 -30.68 0.33
C LEU A 172 23.61 -30.55 1.82
N MET A 173 24.87 -30.73 2.17
CA MET A 173 25.32 -30.70 3.56
C MET A 173 26.62 -29.92 3.72
N VAL A 174 26.66 -29.08 4.75
CA VAL A 174 27.89 -28.44 5.22
C VAL A 174 28.20 -29.02 6.59
N THR A 175 29.38 -29.62 6.72
CA THR A 175 29.89 -30.10 8.00
C THR A 175 30.85 -29.07 8.56
N PHE A 176 30.65 -28.71 9.82
CA PHE A 176 31.49 -27.72 10.49
C PHE A 176 31.77 -28.10 11.94
N THR A 177 32.86 -27.61 12.48
CA THR A 177 33.16 -27.64 13.91
C THR A 177 32.94 -26.24 14.49
N VAL A 178 32.23 -26.16 15.62
CA VAL A 178 32.05 -24.91 16.34
C VAL A 178 33.38 -24.59 17.06
N ASN A 179 33.91 -23.41 16.85
CA ASN A 179 35.08 -22.94 17.57
C ASN A 179 34.63 -22.53 18.98
N PRO A 180 35.17 -23.15 20.04
CA PRO A 180 34.82 -22.79 21.39
C PRO A 180 35.28 -21.36 21.70
N THR A 181 34.39 -20.56 22.29
CA THR A 181 34.72 -19.19 22.69
C THR A 181 35.40 -19.19 24.06
N PRO A 182 36.54 -18.51 24.26
CA PRO A 182 37.13 -18.40 25.59
C PRO A 182 36.19 -17.63 26.53
N VAL A 183 36.09 -18.10 27.76
CA VAL A 183 35.42 -17.37 28.83
C VAL A 183 36.34 -16.23 29.26
N LEU A 184 35.85 -14.99 29.25
CA LEU A 184 36.58 -13.80 29.64
C LEU A 184 36.22 -13.41 31.08
N ASP A 185 37.20 -12.90 31.83
CA ASP A 185 37.02 -12.31 33.15
C ASP A 185 36.40 -10.88 33.05
N GLU A 186 36.23 -10.22 34.22
CA GLU A 186 35.70 -8.85 34.29
C GLU A 186 36.57 -7.79 33.59
N ASN A 187 37.85 -8.09 33.30
CA ASN A 187 38.78 -7.22 32.62
C ASN A 187 38.86 -7.51 31.12
N GLY A 188 38.21 -8.57 30.63
CA GLY A 188 38.24 -9.02 29.25
C GLY A 188 39.39 -9.98 28.94
N ASP A 189 40.09 -10.48 29.94
CA ASP A 189 41.16 -11.47 29.78
C ASP A 189 40.61 -12.90 29.83
N PRO A 190 41.19 -13.86 29.09
CA PRO A 190 40.78 -15.25 29.11
C PRO A 190 40.95 -15.87 30.47
N VAL A 191 39.90 -16.47 31.03
CA VAL A 191 39.99 -17.28 32.24
C VAL A 191 40.78 -18.56 31.94
N LEU A 192 41.86 -18.79 32.69
CA LEU A 192 42.70 -19.97 32.54
C LEU A 192 42.28 -21.05 33.52
N ASP A 193 42.39 -22.31 33.09
CA ASP A 193 42.23 -23.47 33.97
C ASP A 193 43.50 -23.68 34.84
N GLY A 194 43.46 -24.71 35.72
CA GLY A 194 44.61 -25.02 36.59
C GLY A 194 45.89 -25.48 35.86
N GLU A 195 45.81 -25.71 34.56
CA GLU A 195 46.93 -26.10 33.67
C GLU A 195 47.38 -24.96 32.78
N GLY A 196 46.73 -23.79 32.88
CA GLY A 196 47.08 -22.57 32.09
C GLY A 196 46.43 -22.49 30.71
N ASN A 197 45.45 -23.35 30.42
CA ASN A 197 44.69 -23.29 29.16
C ASN A 197 43.46 -22.40 29.29
N PRO A 198 43.04 -21.68 28.26
CA PRO A 198 41.83 -20.89 28.31
C PRO A 198 40.59 -21.79 28.52
N VAL A 199 39.79 -21.48 29.52
CA VAL A 199 38.49 -22.10 29.72
C VAL A 199 37.58 -21.68 28.57
N THR A 200 36.99 -22.64 27.88
CA THR A 200 36.14 -22.37 26.71
C THR A 200 34.74 -22.82 26.97
N GLU A 201 33.78 -22.04 26.51
CA GLU A 201 32.36 -22.33 26.57
C GLU A 201 31.78 -22.53 25.18
N ILE A 202 31.00 -23.60 25.01
CA ILE A 202 30.19 -23.79 23.80
C ILE A 202 28.80 -23.24 24.13
N LYS A 203 28.45 -22.07 23.61
CA LYS A 203 27.10 -21.54 23.75
C LYS A 203 26.10 -22.53 23.11
N SER A 204 25.28 -23.18 23.93
CA SER A 204 24.22 -24.05 23.45
C SER A 204 23.02 -23.19 23.08
N TYR A 205 22.61 -23.22 21.80
CA TYR A 205 21.40 -22.59 21.34
C TYR A 205 20.25 -23.60 21.31
N PRO A 206 19.03 -23.23 21.71
CA PRO A 206 17.91 -24.17 21.67
C PRO A 206 17.69 -24.66 20.23
N ASN A 207 17.49 -25.96 20.05
CA ASN A 207 17.36 -26.70 18.78
C ASN A 207 16.30 -26.17 17.79
N ASN A 208 15.57 -25.11 18.15
CA ASN A 208 14.49 -24.55 17.33
C ASN A 208 14.97 -23.51 16.29
N TYR A 209 16.24 -23.15 16.28
CA TYR A 209 16.79 -22.14 15.37
C TYR A 209 17.42 -22.71 14.08
N PHE A 210 17.56 -24.02 13.99
CA PHE A 210 18.22 -24.71 12.87
C PHE A 210 17.29 -25.71 12.15
N LYS A 211 16.09 -25.27 11.78
CA LYS A 211 15.20 -26.04 10.90
C LYS A 211 14.85 -25.26 9.65
#